data_6bae33cae86422537a4b2da6f446b004
#
_entry.id   6bae33cae86422537a4b2da6f446b004
#
_cell.length_a   1.000
_cell.length_b   1.000
_cell.length_c   1.000
_cell.angle_alpha   90.00
_cell.angle_beta   90.00
_cell.angle_gamma   90.00
#
_symmetry.space_group_name_H-M   'P 1'
#
loop_
_entity.id
_entity.type
_entity.pdbx_description
1 polymer ?
#
loop_
_entity_poly.entity_id
_entity_poly.type
_entity_poly.pdbx_seq_one_letter_code
_entity_poly.pdbx_strand_id
1 'polypeptide(L)'
;MAFRALLVIPHLIVLWALGIAAGIVVVISWFAAVFTGQMPTWAHVFVTGYLRWTTRVYAYLFFLTDQYPPFSLEDDDYPVRLLTKQTRLSRLAVLFRYFLMIPVGLVSQVAYLGLAVLSVFAWVIALVTGGLPRPLHEAFAAIVRFSARYNGYASLVTPEYPAGLFGDREQPAREAGLATADAPWRLLLSQGAKVLVAVSLILGVAGYIAWIVAGISAASGPAARAAALASVNADYSKLNNVFIRFQSQTKACTDISCVTALDRQVAQALRTFGTGINNAGVPSAYSAQADALSSDTSALRADFSRLATAQSVAQYQSIVRGLSLQADVSRLQSDYTQLASGLANG
;
A
#
# COMPACT_ATOMS: atom_id res chain seq x y z
N MET A 1 26.48 8.59 -18.04
CA MET A 1 25.05 8.31 -18.34
C MET A 1 24.62 6.91 -17.87
N ALA A 2 25.39 5.83 -18.11
CA ALA A 2 25.01 4.45 -17.81
C ALA A 2 24.71 4.16 -16.32
N PHE A 3 25.40 4.78 -15.40
CA PHE A 3 25.34 4.46 -13.95
C PHE A 3 24.48 5.41 -13.10
N ARG A 4 23.65 6.27 -13.70
CA ARG A 4 22.85 7.27 -12.95
C ARG A 4 21.96 6.63 -11.88
N ALA A 5 21.26 5.55 -12.23
CA ALA A 5 20.40 4.85 -11.29
C ALA A 5 21.19 4.32 -10.07
N LEU A 6 22.42 3.84 -10.28
CA LEU A 6 23.29 3.37 -9.20
C LEU A 6 23.79 4.54 -8.32
N LEU A 7 24.17 5.66 -8.97
CA LEU A 7 24.68 6.85 -8.27
C LEU A 7 23.61 7.53 -7.42
N VAL A 8 22.32 7.35 -7.74
CA VAL A 8 21.19 7.92 -7.00
C VAL A 8 20.85 7.12 -5.73
N ILE A 9 21.25 5.85 -5.62
CA ILE A 9 20.92 4.99 -4.46
C ILE A 9 21.27 5.63 -3.12
N PRO A 10 22.48 6.22 -2.90
CA PRO A 10 22.77 6.88 -1.63
C PRO A 10 21.82 8.02 -1.28
N HIS A 11 21.42 8.82 -2.29
CA HIS A 11 20.43 9.87 -2.10
C HIS A 11 19.08 9.30 -1.70
N LEU A 12 18.62 8.22 -2.34
CA LEU A 12 17.32 7.62 -2.05
C LEU A 12 17.25 7.09 -0.62
N ILE A 13 18.34 6.52 -0.10
CA ILE A 13 18.42 6.04 1.29
C ILE A 13 18.26 7.20 2.27
N VAL A 14 19.02 8.29 2.06
CA VAL A 14 18.95 9.46 2.93
C VAL A 14 17.60 10.17 2.80
N LEU A 15 17.09 10.34 1.57
CA LEU A 15 15.78 10.94 1.32
C LEU A 15 14.64 10.11 1.88
N TRP A 16 14.76 8.78 1.94
CA TRP A 16 13.78 7.92 2.59
C TRP A 16 13.69 8.23 4.10
N ALA A 17 14.84 8.32 4.78
CA ALA A 17 14.88 8.65 6.20
C ALA A 17 14.37 10.08 6.46
N LEU A 18 14.82 11.06 5.66
CA LEU A 18 14.34 12.44 5.73
C LEU A 18 12.86 12.56 5.38
N GLY A 19 12.35 11.70 4.50
CA GLY A 19 10.94 11.64 4.13
C GLY A 19 10.03 11.28 5.31
N ILE A 20 10.48 10.37 6.18
CA ILE A 20 9.77 10.05 7.43
C ILE A 20 9.72 11.29 8.34
N ALA A 21 10.85 11.96 8.54
CA ALA A 21 10.91 13.18 9.33
C ALA A 21 10.03 14.31 8.72
N ALA A 22 10.10 14.51 7.40
CA ALA A 22 9.27 15.48 6.69
C ALA A 22 7.77 15.16 6.83
N GLY A 23 7.39 13.88 6.75
CA GLY A 23 6.01 13.44 6.97
C GLY A 23 5.49 13.81 8.37
N ILE A 24 6.28 13.56 9.41
CA ILE A 24 5.95 13.94 10.79
C ILE A 24 5.78 15.46 10.90
N VAL A 25 6.73 16.24 10.33
CA VAL A 25 6.69 17.71 10.33
C VAL A 25 5.47 18.23 9.59
N VAL A 26 5.08 17.61 8.46
CA VAL A 26 3.87 17.98 7.71
C VAL A 26 2.60 17.72 8.54
N VAL A 27 2.51 16.58 9.26
CA VAL A 27 1.37 16.31 10.15
C VAL A 27 1.27 17.36 11.26
N ILE A 28 2.36 17.69 11.94
CA ILE A 28 2.40 18.73 12.96
C ILE A 28 1.98 20.09 12.35
N SER A 29 2.50 20.39 11.16
CA SER A 29 2.20 21.63 10.43
C SER A 29 0.75 21.70 9.98
N TRP A 30 0.11 20.57 9.69
CA TRP A 30 -1.31 20.51 9.34
C TRP A 30 -2.17 20.99 10.51
N PHE A 31 -1.93 20.50 11.72
CA PHE A 31 -2.62 20.99 12.92
C PHE A 31 -2.36 22.49 13.12
N ALA A 32 -1.10 22.93 13.05
CA ALA A 32 -0.78 24.35 13.19
C ALA A 32 -1.51 25.20 12.13
N ALA A 33 -1.53 24.76 10.87
CA ALA A 33 -2.15 25.51 9.77
C ALA A 33 -3.69 25.54 9.86
N VAL A 34 -4.35 24.51 10.39
CA VAL A 34 -5.80 24.51 10.65
C VAL A 34 -6.18 25.62 11.65
N PHE A 35 -5.38 25.80 12.72
CA PHE A 35 -5.67 26.79 13.74
C PHE A 35 -5.17 28.20 13.40
N THR A 36 -3.95 28.32 12.86
CA THR A 36 -3.29 29.61 12.61
C THR A 36 -3.45 30.14 11.18
N GLY A 37 -3.77 29.26 10.21
CA GLY A 37 -3.76 29.58 8.78
C GLY A 37 -2.35 29.68 8.20
N GLN A 38 -1.32 29.19 8.89
CA GLN A 38 0.07 29.26 8.44
C GLN A 38 0.84 28.01 8.86
N MET A 39 1.77 27.59 8.00
CA MET A 39 2.78 26.60 8.36
C MET A 39 3.85 27.25 9.24
N PRO A 40 4.34 26.63 10.32
CA PRO A 40 5.45 27.16 11.10
C PRO A 40 6.68 27.41 10.23
N THR A 41 7.40 28.53 10.41
CA THR A 41 8.50 28.92 9.53
C THR A 41 9.61 27.88 9.48
N TRP A 42 9.99 27.31 10.63
CA TRP A 42 11.00 26.25 10.68
C TRP A 42 10.59 25.00 9.87
N ALA A 43 9.31 24.64 9.94
CA ALA A 43 8.75 23.51 9.21
C ALA A 43 8.72 23.78 7.69
N HIS A 44 8.33 25.00 7.30
CA HIS A 44 8.36 25.43 5.89
C HIS A 44 9.77 25.37 5.31
N VAL A 45 10.79 25.85 6.03
CA VAL A 45 12.19 25.81 5.60
C VAL A 45 12.66 24.36 5.43
N PHE A 46 12.42 23.50 6.43
CA PHE A 46 12.83 22.10 6.40
C PHE A 46 12.14 21.31 5.27
N VAL A 47 10.81 21.40 5.16
CA VAL A 47 10.05 20.66 4.15
C VAL A 47 10.38 21.17 2.74
N THR A 48 10.56 22.48 2.56
CA THR A 48 11.01 23.05 1.27
C THR A 48 12.38 22.52 0.89
N GLY A 49 13.33 22.47 1.82
CA GLY A 49 14.65 21.88 1.60
C GLY A 49 14.57 20.41 1.18
N TYR A 50 13.78 19.61 1.87
CA TYR A 50 13.54 18.21 1.52
C TYR A 50 12.95 18.06 0.09
N LEU A 51 11.92 18.86 -0.26
CA LEU A 51 11.32 18.84 -1.59
C LEU A 51 12.30 19.29 -2.68
N ARG A 52 13.14 20.29 -2.38
CA ARG A 52 14.18 20.80 -3.28
C ARG A 52 15.18 19.70 -3.59
N TRP A 53 15.74 19.05 -2.58
CA TRP A 53 16.67 17.96 -2.76
C TRP A 53 16.03 16.78 -3.51
N THR A 54 14.84 16.37 -3.14
CA THR A 54 14.07 15.34 -3.82
C THR A 54 13.89 15.67 -5.31
N THR A 55 13.49 16.90 -5.64
CA THR A 55 13.30 17.35 -7.02
C THR A 55 14.59 17.31 -7.82
N ARG A 56 15.74 17.70 -7.24
CA ARG A 56 17.06 17.64 -7.87
C ARG A 56 17.47 16.19 -8.19
N VAL A 57 17.27 15.28 -7.24
CA VAL A 57 17.59 13.85 -7.41
C VAL A 57 16.75 13.22 -8.52
N TYR A 58 15.47 13.52 -8.57
CA TYR A 58 14.61 13.02 -9.64
C TYR A 58 14.91 13.69 -11.00
N ALA A 59 15.23 14.96 -11.03
CA ALA A 59 15.65 15.63 -12.26
C ALA A 59 16.94 15.02 -12.83
N TYR A 60 17.90 14.68 -12.00
CA TYR A 60 19.10 13.94 -12.41
C TYR A 60 18.77 12.53 -12.89
N LEU A 61 17.92 11.80 -12.15
CA LEU A 61 17.52 10.42 -12.49
C LEU A 61 16.82 10.38 -13.86
N PHE A 62 15.94 11.35 -14.16
CA PHE A 62 15.17 11.43 -15.38
C PHE A 62 15.85 12.29 -16.48
N PHE A 63 17.16 12.38 -16.48
CA PHE A 63 17.97 12.99 -17.54
C PHE A 63 17.70 14.48 -17.83
N LEU A 64 17.13 15.23 -16.88
CA LEU A 64 16.88 16.67 -17.02
C LEU A 64 18.14 17.50 -16.80
N THR A 65 19.14 16.95 -16.13
CA THR A 65 20.46 17.55 -15.93
C THR A 65 21.54 16.48 -15.84
N ASP A 66 22.76 16.81 -16.22
CA ASP A 66 23.93 15.93 -16.09
C ASP A 66 24.71 16.18 -14.79
N GLN A 67 24.42 17.30 -14.13
CA GLN A 67 25.08 17.67 -12.88
C GLN A 67 24.60 16.75 -11.75
N TYR A 68 25.53 16.15 -10.99
CA TYR A 68 25.21 15.31 -9.85
C TYR A 68 24.58 16.17 -8.72
N PRO A 69 23.46 15.74 -8.12
CA PRO A 69 22.78 16.52 -7.11
C PRO A 69 23.62 16.62 -5.83
N PRO A 70 23.67 17.81 -5.18
CA PRO A 70 24.32 17.94 -3.89
C PRO A 70 23.51 17.27 -2.76
N PHE A 71 24.20 16.75 -1.73
CA PHE A 71 23.58 16.30 -0.47
C PHE A 71 23.24 17.51 0.42
N SER A 72 22.28 18.32 0.00
CA SER A 72 21.97 19.59 0.66
C SER A 72 20.48 19.90 0.62
N LEU A 73 19.98 20.47 1.71
CA LEU A 73 18.63 21.03 1.82
C LEU A 73 18.58 22.51 1.40
N GLU A 74 19.74 23.13 1.19
CA GLU A 74 19.87 24.55 0.90
C GLU A 74 19.59 24.88 -0.57
N ASP A 75 19.47 26.18 -0.86
CA ASP A 75 19.28 26.67 -2.23
C ASP A 75 20.66 26.89 -2.90
N ASP A 76 21.32 25.77 -3.21
CA ASP A 76 22.59 25.75 -3.91
C ASP A 76 22.42 26.19 -5.39
N ASP A 77 23.53 26.58 -6.00
CA ASP A 77 23.56 26.88 -7.42
C ASP A 77 23.50 25.59 -8.27
N TYR A 78 22.26 25.15 -8.49
CA TYR A 78 21.96 23.91 -9.21
C TYR A 78 20.95 24.21 -10.34
N PRO A 79 21.05 23.57 -11.53
CA PRO A 79 20.20 23.85 -12.68
C PRO A 79 18.71 23.72 -12.43
N VAL A 80 18.32 22.87 -11.46
CA VAL A 80 16.91 22.65 -11.10
C VAL A 80 16.64 23.31 -9.74
N ARG A 81 15.78 24.31 -9.75
CA ARG A 81 15.44 25.11 -8.58
C ARG A 81 13.97 24.95 -8.21
N LEU A 82 13.69 24.81 -6.93
CA LEU A 82 12.35 24.87 -6.36
C LEU A 82 12.23 26.15 -5.55
N LEU A 83 11.55 27.15 -6.12
CA LEU A 83 11.31 28.43 -5.48
C LEU A 83 9.92 28.38 -4.82
N THR A 84 9.88 28.60 -3.51
CA THR A 84 8.64 28.65 -2.74
C THR A 84 8.67 29.89 -1.84
N LYS A 85 7.51 30.49 -1.63
CA LYS A 85 7.33 31.58 -0.69
C LYS A 85 6.31 31.19 0.36
N GLN A 86 6.64 31.38 1.62
CA GLN A 86 5.68 31.14 2.69
C GLN A 86 4.50 32.11 2.53
N THR A 87 3.29 31.54 2.43
CA THR A 87 2.05 32.27 2.23
C THR A 87 1.00 31.84 3.22
N ARG A 88 -0.05 32.65 3.41
CA ARG A 88 -1.20 32.24 4.21
C ARG A 88 -1.99 31.15 3.49
N LEU A 89 -2.42 30.15 4.26
CA LEU A 89 -3.23 29.04 3.81
C LEU A 89 -4.68 29.25 4.25
N SER A 90 -5.63 28.95 3.38
CA SER A 90 -7.04 28.89 3.78
C SER A 90 -7.25 27.71 4.73
N ARG A 91 -7.73 27.96 5.94
CA ARG A 91 -7.97 26.93 6.97
C ARG A 91 -8.91 25.83 6.47
N LEU A 92 -9.97 26.22 5.75
CA LEU A 92 -10.90 25.29 5.16
C LEU A 92 -10.24 24.42 4.07
N ALA A 93 -9.43 25.03 3.20
CA ALA A 93 -8.68 24.28 2.19
C ALA A 93 -7.64 23.34 2.82
N VAL A 94 -7.01 23.72 3.94
CA VAL A 94 -6.11 22.85 4.71
C VAL A 94 -6.86 21.65 5.27
N LEU A 95 -8.05 21.88 5.86
CA LEU A 95 -8.87 20.81 6.43
C LEU A 95 -9.27 19.76 5.38
N PHE A 96 -9.71 20.20 4.19
CA PHE A 96 -10.14 19.32 3.10
C PHE A 96 -9.02 18.96 2.12
N ARG A 97 -7.77 19.36 2.38
CA ARG A 97 -6.64 19.19 1.46
C ARG A 97 -6.43 17.75 1.03
N TYR A 98 -6.54 16.79 1.96
CA TYR A 98 -6.36 15.38 1.67
C TYR A 98 -7.40 14.86 0.64
N PHE A 99 -8.64 15.31 0.72
CA PHE A 99 -9.66 14.98 -0.28
C PHE A 99 -9.37 15.62 -1.64
N LEU A 100 -8.92 16.88 -1.63
CA LEU A 100 -8.56 17.59 -2.86
C LEU A 100 -7.31 17.00 -3.54
N MET A 101 -6.44 16.35 -2.77
CA MET A 101 -5.23 15.71 -3.28
C MET A 101 -5.50 14.39 -4.01
N ILE A 102 -6.59 13.67 -3.72
CA ILE A 102 -6.87 12.34 -4.29
C ILE A 102 -6.82 12.36 -5.82
N PRO A 103 -7.60 13.20 -6.54
CA PRO A 103 -7.62 13.16 -7.99
C PRO A 103 -6.26 13.54 -8.61
N VAL A 104 -5.63 14.60 -8.10
CA VAL A 104 -4.35 15.05 -8.65
C VAL A 104 -3.19 14.13 -8.27
N GLY A 105 -3.26 13.48 -7.09
CA GLY A 105 -2.32 12.46 -6.66
C GLY A 105 -2.36 11.22 -7.56
N LEU A 106 -3.57 10.78 -7.92
CA LEU A 106 -3.73 9.68 -8.87
C LEU A 106 -3.13 10.02 -10.24
N VAL A 107 -3.40 11.21 -10.77
CA VAL A 107 -2.80 11.68 -12.03
C VAL A 107 -1.27 11.76 -11.92
N SER A 108 -0.75 12.29 -10.81
CA SER A 108 0.69 12.37 -10.57
C SER A 108 1.34 11.00 -10.53
N GLN A 109 0.72 10.03 -9.84
CA GLN A 109 1.23 8.67 -9.71
C GLN A 109 1.24 7.95 -11.05
N VAL A 110 0.16 8.05 -11.83
CA VAL A 110 0.04 7.48 -13.18
C VAL A 110 1.09 8.09 -14.11
N ALA A 111 1.23 9.43 -14.12
CA ALA A 111 2.23 10.12 -14.93
C ALA A 111 3.66 9.68 -14.57
N TYR A 112 3.95 9.50 -13.28
CA TYR A 112 5.26 9.05 -12.81
C TYR A 112 5.57 7.61 -13.20
N LEU A 113 4.59 6.71 -13.11
CA LEU A 113 4.75 5.32 -13.53
C LEU A 113 5.03 5.23 -15.03
N GLY A 114 4.30 5.99 -15.84
CA GLY A 114 4.56 6.08 -17.29
C GLY A 114 5.92 6.71 -17.61
N LEU A 115 6.32 7.73 -16.84
CA LEU A 115 7.66 8.32 -16.95
C LEU A 115 8.76 7.29 -16.66
N ALA A 116 8.58 6.45 -15.65
CA ALA A 116 9.53 5.39 -15.32
C ALA A 116 9.69 4.39 -16.49
N VAL A 117 8.59 4.01 -17.14
CA VAL A 117 8.64 3.15 -18.34
C VAL A 117 9.36 3.86 -19.48
N LEU A 118 9.01 5.12 -19.77
CA LEU A 118 9.67 5.89 -20.83
C LEU A 118 11.15 6.16 -20.53
N SER A 119 11.54 6.23 -19.26
CA SER A 119 12.93 6.47 -18.86
C SER A 119 13.89 5.35 -19.31
N VAL A 120 13.40 4.10 -19.45
CA VAL A 120 14.18 2.98 -19.98
C VAL A 120 14.54 3.24 -21.44
N PHE A 121 13.58 3.68 -22.26
CA PHE A 121 13.82 4.03 -23.65
C PHE A 121 14.70 5.28 -23.76
N ALA A 122 14.45 6.29 -22.93
CA ALA A 122 15.27 7.48 -22.86
C ALA A 122 16.73 7.17 -22.51
N TRP A 123 16.95 6.22 -21.62
CA TRP A 123 18.30 5.75 -21.26
C TRP A 123 19.03 5.15 -22.46
N VAL A 124 18.37 4.28 -23.24
CA VAL A 124 18.94 3.69 -24.47
C VAL A 124 19.25 4.79 -25.49
N ILE A 125 18.32 5.71 -25.73
CA ILE A 125 18.51 6.84 -26.65
C ILE A 125 19.71 7.69 -26.20
N ALA A 126 19.77 8.04 -24.91
CA ALA A 126 20.85 8.85 -24.37
C ALA A 126 22.24 8.16 -24.44
N LEU A 127 22.28 6.82 -24.33
CA LEU A 127 23.52 6.05 -24.51
C LEU A 127 24.02 6.09 -25.95
N VAL A 128 23.12 6.02 -26.94
CA VAL A 128 23.47 5.95 -28.36
C VAL A 128 23.75 7.34 -28.91
N THR A 129 22.94 8.34 -28.55
CA THR A 129 23.00 9.69 -29.15
C THR A 129 23.77 10.72 -28.30
N GLY A 130 24.13 10.38 -27.09
CA GLY A 130 24.78 11.29 -26.14
C GLY A 130 23.85 12.29 -25.48
N GLY A 131 22.55 12.31 -25.79
CA GLY A 131 21.58 13.27 -25.21
C GLY A 131 20.13 12.85 -25.41
N LEU A 132 19.19 13.60 -24.82
CA LEU A 132 17.78 13.39 -25.05
C LEU A 132 17.23 14.29 -26.16
N PRO A 133 16.37 13.75 -27.06
CA PRO A 133 15.60 14.58 -27.98
C PRO A 133 14.76 15.61 -27.23
N ARG A 134 14.69 16.83 -27.76
CA ARG A 134 14.00 17.96 -27.13
C ARG A 134 12.55 17.62 -26.68
N PRO A 135 11.68 16.98 -27.48
CA PRO A 135 10.32 16.64 -27.04
C PRO A 135 10.29 15.71 -25.82
N LEU A 136 11.23 14.77 -25.74
CA LEU A 136 11.34 13.83 -24.63
C LEU A 136 11.81 14.53 -23.35
N HIS A 137 12.81 15.41 -23.46
CA HIS A 137 13.27 16.23 -22.35
C HIS A 137 12.17 17.16 -21.82
N GLU A 138 11.41 17.82 -22.71
CA GLU A 138 10.27 18.68 -22.35
C GLU A 138 9.17 17.90 -21.63
N ALA A 139 8.82 16.70 -22.11
CA ALA A 139 7.80 15.84 -21.47
C ALA A 139 8.24 15.39 -20.06
N PHE A 140 9.50 14.99 -19.91
CA PHE A 140 10.04 14.60 -18.61
C PHE A 140 10.06 15.78 -17.63
N ALA A 141 10.48 16.95 -18.09
CA ALA A 141 10.47 18.18 -17.30
C ALA A 141 9.03 18.53 -16.85
N ALA A 142 8.03 18.37 -17.70
CA ALA A 142 6.64 18.64 -17.37
C ALA A 142 6.13 17.73 -16.23
N ILE A 143 6.39 16.43 -16.34
CA ILE A 143 5.93 15.44 -15.35
C ILE A 143 6.65 15.64 -14.01
N VAL A 144 7.98 15.81 -14.01
CA VAL A 144 8.74 16.07 -12.78
C VAL A 144 8.29 17.36 -12.11
N ARG A 145 8.07 18.43 -12.91
CA ARG A 145 7.58 19.71 -12.42
C ARG A 145 6.16 19.63 -11.86
N PHE A 146 5.27 18.90 -12.52
CA PHE A 146 3.91 18.64 -12.03
C PHE A 146 3.94 17.90 -10.67
N SER A 147 4.79 16.88 -10.55
CA SER A 147 4.97 16.14 -9.30
C SER A 147 5.57 17.01 -8.20
N ALA A 148 6.51 17.91 -8.52
CA ALA A 148 7.05 18.86 -7.55
C ALA A 148 5.95 19.83 -7.04
N ARG A 149 5.08 20.31 -7.95
CA ARG A 149 3.91 21.13 -7.57
C ARG A 149 2.92 20.35 -6.70
N TYR A 150 2.63 19.10 -7.05
CA TYR A 150 1.81 18.20 -6.24
C TYR A 150 2.39 18.04 -4.83
N ASN A 151 3.68 17.70 -4.73
CA ASN A 151 4.34 17.51 -3.45
C ASN A 151 4.37 18.81 -2.61
N GLY A 152 4.61 19.97 -3.23
CA GLY A 152 4.54 21.27 -2.56
C GLY A 152 3.15 21.59 -2.01
N TYR A 153 2.11 21.28 -2.79
CA TYR A 153 0.72 21.41 -2.33
C TYR A 153 0.44 20.40 -1.21
N ALA A 154 0.77 19.13 -1.39
CA ALA A 154 0.56 18.07 -0.42
C ALA A 154 1.20 18.37 0.94
N SER A 155 2.40 18.94 0.91
CA SER A 155 3.20 19.24 2.10
C SER A 155 2.90 20.63 2.73
N LEU A 156 1.83 21.30 2.35
CA LEU A 156 1.44 22.63 2.89
C LEU A 156 2.40 23.78 2.55
N VAL A 157 3.38 23.54 1.69
CA VAL A 157 4.39 24.57 1.31
C VAL A 157 3.76 25.64 0.41
N THR A 158 2.76 25.30 -0.41
CA THR A 158 2.03 26.24 -1.26
C THR A 158 0.52 26.07 -1.14
N PRO A 159 -0.28 27.16 -1.24
CA PRO A 159 -1.73 27.08 -1.36
C PRO A 159 -2.20 26.71 -2.76
N GLU A 160 -1.33 26.80 -3.78
CA GLU A 160 -1.70 26.63 -5.18
C GLU A 160 -1.98 25.17 -5.53
N TYR A 161 -3.16 24.92 -6.11
CA TYR A 161 -3.53 23.59 -6.57
C TYR A 161 -2.65 23.19 -7.78
N PRO A 162 -2.12 21.95 -7.81
CA PRO A 162 -1.21 21.52 -8.86
C PRO A 162 -1.85 21.57 -10.24
N ALA A 163 -1.17 22.22 -11.17
CA ALA A 163 -1.60 22.36 -12.56
C ALA A 163 -0.37 22.27 -13.50
N GLY A 164 -0.61 22.26 -14.82
CA GLY A 164 0.45 22.37 -15.81
C GLY A 164 1.14 21.05 -16.16
N LEU A 165 0.46 19.91 -16.08
CA LEU A 165 1.00 18.62 -16.54
C LEU A 165 1.36 18.67 -18.05
N PHE A 166 0.58 19.39 -18.86
CA PHE A 166 0.84 19.63 -20.28
C PHE A 166 1.55 20.97 -20.55
N GLY A 167 2.35 21.43 -19.60
CA GLY A 167 3.08 22.71 -19.67
C GLY A 167 2.29 23.88 -19.10
N ASP A 168 2.94 25.03 -19.03
CA ASP A 168 2.31 26.26 -18.56
C ASP A 168 1.46 26.87 -19.69
N ARG A 169 0.34 27.52 -19.33
CA ARG A 169 -0.51 28.22 -20.30
C ARG A 169 0.21 29.47 -20.82
N GLU A 170 0.03 29.79 -22.10
CA GLU A 170 0.37 31.10 -22.63
C GLU A 170 -0.59 32.12 -21.99
N GLN A 171 -0.11 32.89 -21.03
CA GLN A 171 -0.85 34.05 -20.55
C GLN A 171 -0.60 35.21 -21.52
N PRO A 172 -1.66 35.91 -21.97
CA PRO A 172 -1.47 37.13 -22.73
C PRO A 172 -0.67 38.11 -21.86
N ALA A 173 0.32 38.76 -22.45
CA ALA A 173 1.30 39.66 -21.78
C ALA A 173 0.67 40.81 -20.96
N ARG A 174 -0.63 40.98 -21.03
CA ARG A 174 -1.41 42.04 -20.39
C ARG A 174 -1.81 41.78 -18.95
N GLU A 175 -1.83 40.52 -18.48
CA GLU A 175 -2.22 40.16 -17.10
C GLU A 175 -1.02 40.01 -16.16
N ALA A 176 0.16 39.91 -16.71
CA ALA A 176 1.40 39.77 -15.96
C ALA A 176 2.06 41.12 -15.70
N GLY A 177 1.41 41.95 -14.90
CA GLY A 177 1.98 43.27 -14.49
C GLY A 177 3.34 43.21 -13.80
N LEU A 178 4.03 42.06 -13.76
CA LEU A 178 5.39 41.81 -13.27
C LEU A 178 6.07 40.62 -13.93
N ALA A 179 5.47 39.96 -14.93
CA ALA A 179 6.14 38.92 -15.69
C ALA A 179 6.88 39.57 -16.84
N THR A 180 8.13 39.93 -16.59
CA THR A 180 9.09 40.21 -17.65
C THR A 180 9.12 39.03 -18.63
N ALA A 181 9.24 39.31 -19.93
CA ALA A 181 9.27 38.30 -21.01
C ALA A 181 10.33 37.19 -20.83
N ASP A 182 11.17 37.32 -19.86
CA ASP A 182 12.31 36.49 -19.50
C ASP A 182 12.12 35.64 -18.24
N ALA A 183 10.88 35.32 -17.84
CA ALA A 183 10.69 34.40 -16.73
C ALA A 183 11.24 33.00 -17.12
N PRO A 184 12.44 32.60 -16.68
CA PRO A 184 13.14 31.41 -17.20
C PRO A 184 12.49 30.07 -16.80
N TRP A 185 11.45 30.11 -15.99
CA TRP A 185 10.74 28.94 -15.46
C TRP A 185 9.44 28.58 -16.18
N ARG A 186 9.06 29.30 -17.24
CA ARG A 186 7.88 28.92 -18.05
C ARG A 186 8.24 27.74 -18.95
N LEU A 187 7.51 26.64 -18.80
CA LEU A 187 7.67 25.45 -19.64
C LEU A 187 6.55 25.40 -20.68
N LEU A 188 6.88 25.81 -21.91
CA LEU A 188 6.01 25.66 -23.08
C LEU A 188 6.37 24.34 -23.78
N LEU A 189 5.41 23.42 -23.87
CA LEU A 189 5.64 22.12 -24.49
C LEU A 189 5.41 22.17 -26.00
N SER A 190 6.32 21.57 -26.74
CA SER A 190 6.13 21.22 -28.15
C SER A 190 4.99 20.22 -28.31
N GLN A 191 4.41 20.11 -29.50
CA GLN A 191 3.35 19.15 -29.78
C GLN A 191 3.81 17.71 -29.53
N GLY A 192 5.05 17.38 -29.92
CA GLY A 192 5.64 16.07 -29.63
C GLY A 192 5.75 15.78 -28.13
N ALA A 193 6.10 16.77 -27.32
CA ALA A 193 6.16 16.61 -25.86
C ALA A 193 4.78 16.38 -25.24
N LYS A 194 3.74 17.08 -25.72
CA LYS A 194 2.35 16.84 -25.27
C LYS A 194 1.88 15.41 -25.56
N VAL A 195 2.22 14.90 -26.75
CA VAL A 195 1.95 13.50 -27.13
C VAL A 195 2.67 12.54 -26.18
N LEU A 196 3.95 12.81 -25.88
CA LEU A 196 4.73 11.95 -24.97
C LEU A 196 4.19 11.99 -23.53
N VAL A 197 3.69 13.12 -23.05
CA VAL A 197 2.98 13.18 -21.77
C VAL A 197 1.70 12.34 -21.81
N ALA A 198 0.92 12.41 -22.87
CA ALA A 198 -0.26 11.55 -23.04
C ALA A 198 0.11 10.06 -23.10
N VAL A 199 1.17 9.71 -23.83
CA VAL A 199 1.71 8.33 -23.88
C VAL A 199 2.14 7.87 -22.49
N SER A 200 2.81 8.72 -21.70
CA SER A 200 3.19 8.36 -20.33
C SER A 200 1.97 8.07 -19.45
N LEU A 201 0.88 8.83 -19.59
CA LEU A 201 -0.36 8.54 -18.86
C LEU A 201 -0.97 7.19 -19.27
N ILE A 202 -1.01 6.89 -20.57
CA ILE A 202 -1.50 5.59 -21.06
C ILE A 202 -0.65 4.44 -20.53
N LEU A 203 0.66 4.55 -20.61
CA LEU A 203 1.59 3.54 -20.07
C LEU A 203 1.47 3.40 -18.56
N GLY A 204 1.27 4.50 -17.85
CA GLY A 204 1.06 4.51 -16.42
C GLY A 204 -0.23 3.81 -16.00
N VAL A 205 -1.34 4.06 -16.70
CA VAL A 205 -2.61 3.34 -16.48
C VAL A 205 -2.45 1.85 -16.76
N ALA A 206 -1.83 1.48 -17.89
CA ALA A 206 -1.59 0.09 -18.24
C ALA A 206 -0.72 -0.62 -17.18
N GLY A 207 0.35 0.04 -16.72
CA GLY A 207 1.21 -0.48 -15.65
C GLY A 207 0.48 -0.65 -14.32
N TYR A 208 -0.40 0.30 -13.97
CA TYR A 208 -1.21 0.22 -12.76
C TYR A 208 -2.21 -0.94 -12.81
N ILE A 209 -2.89 -1.11 -13.96
CA ILE A 209 -3.78 -2.26 -14.19
C ILE A 209 -3.00 -3.57 -14.11
N ALA A 210 -1.83 -3.66 -14.78
CA ALA A 210 -0.99 -4.85 -14.74
C ALA A 210 -0.56 -5.20 -13.30
N TRP A 211 -0.21 -4.20 -12.49
CA TRP A 211 0.14 -4.38 -11.08
C TRP A 211 -1.04 -4.90 -10.25
N ILE A 212 -2.26 -4.35 -10.45
CA ILE A 212 -3.48 -4.85 -9.78
C ILE A 212 -3.75 -6.29 -10.18
N VAL A 213 -3.73 -6.61 -11.47
CA VAL A 213 -3.97 -7.97 -11.98
C VAL A 213 -2.93 -8.94 -11.43
N ALA A 214 -1.65 -8.56 -11.42
CA ALA A 214 -0.59 -9.38 -10.84
C ALA A 214 -0.81 -9.63 -9.33
N GLY A 215 -1.24 -8.59 -8.60
CA GLY A 215 -1.57 -8.71 -7.17
C GLY A 215 -2.74 -9.67 -6.92
N ILE A 216 -3.81 -9.57 -7.70
CA ILE A 216 -4.96 -10.49 -7.63
C ILE A 216 -4.53 -11.91 -7.97
N SER A 217 -3.75 -12.09 -9.05
CA SER A 217 -3.26 -13.39 -9.48
C SER A 217 -2.33 -14.03 -8.44
N ALA A 218 -1.48 -13.23 -7.79
CA ALA A 218 -0.62 -13.72 -6.71
C ALA A 218 -1.43 -14.17 -5.48
N ALA A 219 -2.50 -13.45 -5.14
CA ALA A 219 -3.36 -13.76 -4.01
C ALA A 219 -4.26 -14.99 -4.23
N SER A 220 -4.55 -15.36 -5.48
CA SER A 220 -5.44 -16.48 -5.85
C SER A 220 -4.74 -17.63 -6.59
N GLY A 221 -3.43 -17.51 -6.84
CA GLY A 221 -2.65 -18.45 -7.62
C GLY A 221 -2.37 -19.78 -6.92
N PRO A 222 -1.77 -20.76 -7.65
CA PRO A 222 -1.46 -22.09 -7.12
C PRO A 222 -0.61 -22.05 -5.83
N ALA A 223 0.34 -21.13 -5.74
CA ALA A 223 1.18 -20.95 -4.55
C ALA A 223 0.37 -20.53 -3.31
N ALA A 224 -0.58 -19.60 -3.46
CA ALA A 224 -1.46 -19.18 -2.37
C ALA A 224 -2.37 -20.33 -1.91
N ARG A 225 -2.92 -21.10 -2.85
CA ARG A 225 -3.72 -22.30 -2.55
C ARG A 225 -2.90 -23.35 -1.80
N ALA A 226 -1.69 -23.66 -2.27
CA ALA A 226 -0.80 -24.60 -1.61
C ALA A 226 -0.42 -24.17 -0.20
N ALA A 227 -0.15 -22.89 0.03
CA ALA A 227 0.14 -22.34 1.35
C ALA A 227 -1.07 -22.42 2.29
N ALA A 228 -2.27 -22.05 1.81
CA ALA A 228 -3.51 -22.18 2.57
C ALA A 228 -3.80 -23.64 2.93
N LEU A 229 -3.68 -24.56 1.97
CA LEU A 229 -3.86 -26.00 2.18
C LEU A 229 -2.88 -26.54 3.24
N ALA A 230 -1.59 -26.17 3.15
CA ALA A 230 -0.59 -26.61 4.12
C ALA A 230 -0.92 -26.09 5.54
N SER A 231 -1.35 -24.83 5.67
CA SER A 231 -1.75 -24.25 6.94
C SER A 231 -2.97 -24.95 7.54
N VAL A 232 -4.04 -25.12 6.76
CA VAL A 232 -5.29 -25.77 7.22
C VAL A 232 -5.01 -27.24 7.60
N ASN A 233 -4.23 -27.98 6.80
CA ASN A 233 -3.87 -29.36 7.10
C ASN A 233 -3.06 -29.49 8.40
N ALA A 234 -2.10 -28.59 8.62
CA ALA A 234 -1.29 -28.58 9.84
C ALA A 234 -2.15 -28.37 11.09
N ASP A 235 -3.09 -27.44 11.03
CA ASP A 235 -3.96 -27.13 12.16
C ASP A 235 -5.05 -28.20 12.37
N TYR A 236 -5.59 -28.78 11.28
CA TYR A 236 -6.48 -29.93 11.37
C TYR A 236 -5.79 -31.15 11.98
N SER A 237 -4.54 -31.43 11.62
CA SER A 237 -3.76 -32.53 12.21
C SER A 237 -3.58 -32.36 13.72
N LYS A 238 -3.33 -31.12 14.19
CA LYS A 238 -3.27 -30.82 15.64
C LYS A 238 -4.61 -31.10 16.33
N LEU A 239 -5.72 -30.65 15.75
CA LEU A 239 -7.07 -30.89 16.24
C LEU A 239 -7.38 -32.39 16.30
N ASN A 240 -7.12 -33.11 15.22
CA ASN A 240 -7.34 -34.55 15.15
C ASN A 240 -6.57 -35.33 16.22
N ASN A 241 -5.33 -34.94 16.48
CA ASN A 241 -4.54 -35.53 17.57
C ASN A 241 -5.17 -35.29 18.95
N VAL A 242 -5.81 -34.15 19.17
CA VAL A 242 -6.55 -33.90 20.41
C VAL A 242 -7.79 -34.78 20.52
N PHE A 243 -8.53 -34.99 19.42
CA PHE A 243 -9.67 -35.91 19.41
C PHE A 243 -9.26 -37.38 19.68
N ILE A 244 -8.16 -37.85 19.10
CA ILE A 244 -7.62 -39.18 19.35
C ILE A 244 -7.26 -39.37 20.84
N ARG A 245 -6.59 -38.37 21.42
CA ARG A 245 -6.27 -38.38 22.87
C ARG A 245 -7.54 -38.33 23.73
N PHE A 246 -8.51 -37.51 23.37
CA PHE A 246 -9.80 -37.44 24.06
C PHE A 246 -10.47 -38.81 24.12
N GLN A 247 -10.59 -39.50 23.00
CA GLN A 247 -11.20 -40.84 22.93
C GLN A 247 -10.47 -41.88 23.80
N SER A 248 -9.15 -41.82 23.83
CA SER A 248 -8.36 -42.79 24.63
C SER A 248 -8.42 -42.46 26.11
N GLN A 249 -8.30 -41.18 26.50
CA GLN A 249 -8.23 -40.74 27.89
C GLN A 249 -9.59 -40.75 28.58
N THR A 250 -10.68 -40.47 27.86
CA THR A 250 -12.04 -40.48 28.44
C THR A 250 -12.40 -41.89 28.99
N LYS A 251 -11.88 -42.94 28.37
CA LYS A 251 -12.07 -44.35 28.85
C LYS A 251 -11.38 -44.60 30.20
N ALA A 252 -10.35 -43.83 30.54
CA ALA A 252 -9.61 -43.98 31.78
C ALA A 252 -10.12 -43.04 32.91
N CYS A 253 -11.05 -42.15 32.61
CA CYS A 253 -11.60 -41.24 33.58
C CYS A 253 -12.51 -41.98 34.59
N THR A 254 -12.26 -41.74 35.89
CA THR A 254 -13.04 -42.34 37.00
C THR A 254 -14.06 -41.37 37.57
N ASP A 255 -13.94 -40.07 37.29
CA ASP A 255 -14.82 -39.03 37.79
C ASP A 255 -15.18 -37.99 36.72
N ILE A 256 -16.18 -37.18 37.03
CA ILE A 256 -16.70 -36.17 36.09
C ILE A 256 -15.68 -35.05 35.83
N SER A 257 -14.85 -34.73 36.80
CA SER A 257 -13.86 -33.64 36.69
C SER A 257 -12.78 -33.97 35.62
N CYS A 258 -12.41 -35.24 35.55
CA CYS A 258 -11.52 -35.75 34.50
C CYS A 258 -12.13 -35.55 33.10
N VAL A 259 -13.39 -35.96 32.91
CA VAL A 259 -14.06 -35.83 31.59
C VAL A 259 -14.22 -34.37 31.19
N THR A 260 -14.70 -33.52 32.09
CA THR A 260 -14.89 -32.09 31.79
C THR A 260 -13.59 -31.34 31.58
N ALA A 261 -12.46 -31.82 32.12
CA ALA A 261 -11.14 -31.29 31.81
C ALA A 261 -10.73 -31.62 30.37
N LEU A 262 -11.03 -32.83 29.88
CA LEU A 262 -10.79 -33.22 28.51
C LEU A 262 -11.68 -32.44 27.52
N ASP A 263 -12.96 -32.23 27.87
CA ASP A 263 -13.88 -31.40 27.06
C ASP A 263 -13.34 -29.95 26.89
N ARG A 264 -12.76 -29.37 27.94
CA ARG A 264 -12.11 -28.05 27.88
C ARG A 264 -10.91 -28.05 26.93
N GLN A 265 -10.12 -29.13 26.90
CA GLN A 265 -8.98 -29.26 25.96
C GLN A 265 -9.47 -29.33 24.52
N VAL A 266 -10.53 -30.10 24.25
CA VAL A 266 -11.14 -30.15 22.91
C VAL A 266 -11.70 -28.78 22.51
N ALA A 267 -12.43 -28.12 23.39
CA ALA A 267 -12.96 -26.77 23.13
C ALA A 267 -11.84 -25.76 22.81
N GLN A 268 -10.71 -25.82 23.53
CA GLN A 268 -9.55 -24.98 23.25
C GLN A 268 -8.88 -25.32 21.93
N ALA A 269 -8.77 -26.60 21.58
CA ALA A 269 -8.21 -27.04 20.28
C ALA A 269 -9.08 -26.57 19.12
N LEU A 270 -10.40 -26.67 19.25
CA LEU A 270 -11.36 -26.16 18.26
C LEU A 270 -11.26 -24.64 18.11
N ARG A 271 -11.09 -23.90 19.20
CA ARG A 271 -10.85 -22.47 19.14
C ARG A 271 -9.57 -22.13 18.34
N THR A 272 -8.48 -22.86 18.60
CA THR A 272 -7.21 -22.66 17.93
C THR A 272 -7.34 -22.98 16.42
N PHE A 273 -8.02 -24.07 16.08
CA PHE A 273 -8.29 -24.47 14.70
C PHE A 273 -9.13 -23.42 13.96
N GLY A 274 -10.23 -22.92 14.54
CA GLY A 274 -11.05 -21.86 13.96
C GLY A 274 -10.26 -20.58 13.70
N THR A 275 -9.36 -20.19 14.63
CA THR A 275 -8.45 -19.06 14.41
C THR A 275 -7.47 -19.35 13.28
N GLY A 276 -6.97 -20.58 13.18
CA GLY A 276 -6.08 -21.02 12.10
C GLY A 276 -6.73 -20.93 10.72
N ILE A 277 -8.00 -21.34 10.58
CA ILE A 277 -8.76 -21.22 9.32
C ILE A 277 -8.81 -19.75 8.87
N ASN A 278 -9.17 -18.85 9.78
CA ASN A 278 -9.30 -17.42 9.47
C ASN A 278 -7.94 -16.77 9.07
N ASN A 279 -6.84 -17.31 9.56
CA ASN A 279 -5.49 -16.81 9.29
C ASN A 279 -4.78 -17.56 8.15
N ALA A 280 -5.38 -18.62 7.59
CA ALA A 280 -4.75 -19.47 6.58
C ALA A 280 -4.56 -18.79 5.22
N GLY A 281 -5.12 -17.59 5.01
CA GLY A 281 -5.02 -16.88 3.74
C GLY A 281 -5.76 -17.61 2.60
N VAL A 282 -6.89 -18.24 2.90
CA VAL A 282 -7.70 -18.95 1.92
C VAL A 282 -8.15 -18.00 0.81
N PRO A 283 -7.89 -18.30 -0.47
CA PRO A 283 -8.32 -17.47 -1.58
C PRO A 283 -9.84 -17.28 -1.61
N SER A 284 -10.31 -16.11 -2.05
CA SER A 284 -11.72 -15.73 -2.05
C SER A 284 -12.64 -16.71 -2.79
N ALA A 285 -12.12 -17.42 -3.80
CA ALA A 285 -12.84 -18.47 -4.51
C ALA A 285 -13.30 -19.64 -3.60
N TYR A 286 -12.67 -19.81 -2.44
CA TYR A 286 -12.95 -20.89 -1.47
C TYR A 286 -13.44 -20.34 -0.12
N SER A 287 -13.79 -19.05 -0.05
CA SER A 287 -14.25 -18.41 1.19
C SER A 287 -15.49 -19.09 1.76
N ALA A 288 -16.46 -19.47 0.92
CA ALA A 288 -17.68 -20.13 1.36
C ALA A 288 -17.39 -21.48 2.08
N GLN A 289 -16.43 -22.26 1.60
CA GLN A 289 -16.02 -23.52 2.24
C GLN A 289 -15.27 -23.24 3.56
N ALA A 290 -14.42 -22.21 3.58
CA ALA A 290 -13.72 -21.81 4.80
C ALA A 290 -14.69 -21.28 5.88
N ASP A 291 -15.70 -20.51 5.48
CA ASP A 291 -16.74 -20.00 6.37
C ASP A 291 -17.60 -21.13 6.93
N ALA A 292 -17.99 -22.12 6.11
CA ALA A 292 -18.72 -23.31 6.56
C ALA A 292 -17.91 -24.09 7.60
N LEU A 293 -16.64 -24.38 7.31
CA LEU A 293 -15.74 -25.08 8.23
C LEU A 293 -15.52 -24.30 9.54
N SER A 294 -15.39 -22.97 9.47
CA SER A 294 -15.26 -22.08 10.62
C SER A 294 -16.54 -22.08 11.48
N SER A 295 -17.70 -22.08 10.82
CA SER A 295 -19.01 -22.12 11.48
C SER A 295 -19.20 -23.43 12.25
N ASP A 296 -18.96 -24.58 11.59
CA ASP A 296 -19.08 -25.91 12.23
C ASP A 296 -18.05 -26.09 13.35
N THR A 297 -16.83 -25.58 13.17
CA THR A 297 -15.82 -25.54 14.23
C THR A 297 -16.32 -24.76 15.45
N SER A 298 -17.00 -23.65 15.23
CA SER A 298 -17.52 -22.78 16.30
C SER A 298 -18.72 -23.43 17.03
N ALA A 299 -19.60 -24.09 16.29
CA ALA A 299 -20.72 -24.83 16.84
C ALA A 299 -20.24 -25.99 17.74
N LEU A 300 -19.34 -26.82 17.22
CA LEU A 300 -18.75 -27.93 17.95
C LEU A 300 -17.97 -27.48 19.20
N ARG A 301 -17.27 -26.34 19.11
CA ARG A 301 -16.61 -25.72 20.27
C ARG A 301 -17.63 -25.34 21.35
N ALA A 302 -18.76 -24.78 20.97
CA ALA A 302 -19.81 -24.41 21.92
C ALA A 302 -20.35 -25.65 22.65
N ASP A 303 -20.51 -26.75 21.94
CA ASP A 303 -20.99 -28.01 22.52
C ASP A 303 -20.01 -28.60 23.55
N PHE A 304 -18.72 -28.68 23.20
CA PHE A 304 -17.69 -29.11 24.16
C PHE A 304 -17.55 -28.12 25.34
N SER A 305 -17.74 -26.83 25.12
CA SER A 305 -17.74 -25.84 26.18
C SER A 305 -18.92 -26.06 27.14
N ARG A 306 -20.10 -26.44 26.64
CA ARG A 306 -21.27 -26.81 27.45
C ARG A 306 -21.02 -28.08 28.26
N LEU A 307 -20.46 -29.12 27.66
CA LEU A 307 -20.08 -30.37 28.35
C LEU A 307 -19.09 -30.09 29.48
N ALA A 308 -18.15 -29.20 29.28
CA ALA A 308 -17.15 -28.80 30.26
C ALA A 308 -17.74 -28.10 31.51
N THR A 309 -19.01 -27.70 31.51
CA THR A 309 -19.68 -27.07 32.65
C THR A 309 -20.39 -28.06 33.60
N ALA A 310 -20.48 -29.34 33.22
CA ALA A 310 -21.19 -30.36 33.99
C ALA A 310 -20.53 -30.60 35.36
N GLN A 311 -21.33 -30.61 36.42
CA GLN A 311 -20.88 -30.83 37.81
C GLN A 311 -21.19 -32.26 38.29
N SER A 312 -21.99 -33.03 37.51
CA SER A 312 -22.34 -34.40 37.83
C SER A 312 -22.50 -35.24 36.57
N VAL A 313 -22.36 -36.54 36.68
CA VAL A 313 -22.58 -37.52 35.60
C VAL A 313 -23.99 -37.39 35.02
N ALA A 314 -25.01 -37.22 35.86
CA ALA A 314 -26.40 -37.07 35.43
C ALA A 314 -26.59 -35.79 34.58
N GLN A 315 -25.98 -34.67 34.99
CA GLN A 315 -26.01 -33.43 34.24
C GLN A 315 -25.25 -33.58 32.89
N TYR A 316 -24.08 -34.22 32.90
CA TYR A 316 -23.30 -34.50 31.68
C TYR A 316 -24.11 -35.28 30.66
N GLN A 317 -24.72 -36.41 31.11
CA GLN A 317 -25.59 -37.25 30.28
C GLN A 317 -26.80 -36.48 29.71
N SER A 318 -27.38 -35.58 30.51
CA SER A 318 -28.48 -34.71 30.07
C SER A 318 -28.04 -33.76 28.95
N ILE A 319 -26.85 -33.15 29.06
CA ILE A 319 -26.28 -32.28 28.02
C ILE A 319 -26.02 -33.13 26.78
N VAL A 320 -25.31 -34.25 26.87
CA VAL A 320 -24.99 -35.14 25.73
C VAL A 320 -26.25 -35.54 24.96
N ARG A 321 -27.33 -35.85 25.64
CA ARG A 321 -28.60 -36.25 24.97
C ARG A 321 -29.23 -35.12 24.15
N GLY A 322 -28.93 -33.88 24.49
CA GLY A 322 -29.39 -32.68 23.79
C GLY A 322 -28.47 -32.21 22.63
N LEU A 323 -27.33 -32.86 22.43
CA LEU A 323 -26.36 -32.52 21.41
C LEU A 323 -26.31 -33.53 20.27
N SER A 324 -25.91 -33.08 19.09
CA SER A 324 -25.71 -33.92 17.88
C SER A 324 -24.21 -34.11 17.57
N LEU A 325 -23.39 -34.31 18.60
CA LEU A 325 -21.92 -34.33 18.51
C LEU A 325 -21.37 -35.18 17.36
N GLN A 326 -21.93 -36.37 17.13
CA GLN A 326 -21.46 -37.23 16.04
C GLN A 326 -21.75 -36.62 14.67
N ALA A 327 -22.94 -36.04 14.50
CA ALA A 327 -23.30 -35.37 13.25
C ALA A 327 -22.44 -34.09 13.04
N ASP A 328 -22.16 -33.37 14.10
CA ASP A 328 -21.38 -32.12 14.05
C ASP A 328 -19.91 -32.41 13.73
N VAL A 329 -19.32 -33.46 14.30
CA VAL A 329 -17.96 -33.93 13.94
C VAL A 329 -17.92 -34.39 12.49
N SER A 330 -18.95 -35.11 12.01
CA SER A 330 -19.01 -35.58 10.62
C SER A 330 -19.12 -34.43 9.64
N ARG A 331 -19.88 -33.36 9.96
CA ARG A 331 -19.96 -32.15 9.15
C ARG A 331 -18.62 -31.43 9.08
N LEU A 332 -17.99 -31.20 10.23
CA LEU A 332 -16.67 -30.59 10.29
C LEU A 332 -15.65 -31.34 9.43
N GLN A 333 -15.67 -32.66 9.48
CA GLN A 333 -14.77 -33.49 8.67
C GLN A 333 -15.09 -33.42 7.17
N SER A 334 -16.37 -33.36 6.79
CA SER A 334 -16.84 -33.17 5.42
C SER A 334 -16.38 -31.83 4.88
N ASP A 335 -16.61 -30.74 5.64
CA ASP A 335 -16.26 -29.37 5.23
C ASP A 335 -14.74 -29.18 5.13
N TYR A 336 -13.98 -29.77 6.06
CA TYR A 336 -12.53 -29.81 5.94
C TYR A 336 -12.08 -30.50 4.64
N THR A 337 -12.66 -31.66 4.33
CA THR A 337 -12.32 -32.45 3.13
C THR A 337 -12.66 -31.65 1.86
N GLN A 338 -13.82 -30.99 1.87
CA GLN A 338 -14.27 -30.17 0.74
C GLN A 338 -13.35 -28.96 0.51
N LEU A 339 -12.98 -28.25 1.57
CA LEU A 339 -12.03 -27.15 1.48
C LEU A 339 -10.65 -27.63 1.02
N ALA A 340 -10.13 -28.69 1.63
CA ALA A 340 -8.81 -29.23 1.30
C ALA A 340 -8.74 -29.73 -0.15
N SER A 341 -9.78 -30.45 -0.63
CA SER A 341 -9.84 -30.92 -2.02
C SER A 341 -9.99 -29.75 -3.02
N GLY A 342 -10.77 -28.72 -2.69
CA GLY A 342 -10.89 -27.53 -3.48
C GLY A 342 -9.54 -26.80 -3.64
N LEU A 343 -8.81 -26.60 -2.53
CA LEU A 343 -7.49 -25.97 -2.54
C LEU A 343 -6.43 -26.80 -3.28
N ALA A 344 -6.56 -28.14 -3.27
CA ALA A 344 -5.62 -29.04 -3.95
C ALA A 344 -5.82 -29.09 -5.47
N ASN A 345 -7.07 -29.10 -5.94
CA ASN A 345 -7.44 -29.42 -7.31
C ASN A 345 -7.88 -28.21 -8.16
N GLY A 346 -8.15 -27.05 -7.54
CA GLY A 346 -8.56 -25.83 -8.22
C GLY A 346 -7.36 -25.02 -8.70
#